data_9a0d5ada0cd707eedc916da6fc84278b
#
_entry.id   9a0d5ada0cd707eedc916da6fc84278b
#
_cell.length_a   1.000
_cell.length_b   1.000
_cell.length_c   1.000
_cell.angle_alpha   90.00
_cell.angle_beta   90.00
_cell.angle_gamma   90.00
#
_symmetry.space_group_name_H-M   'P 1'
#
loop_
_entity.id
_entity.type
_entity.pdbx_description
1 polymer ?
#
loop_
_entity_poly.entity_id
_entity_poly.type
_entity_poly.pdbx_seq_one_letter_code
_entity_poly.pdbx_strand_id
1 'polypeptide(L)'
;MAHELYLDSLQRRMTAMHSLWYQAISDMDAEKVNHVERDGVLPIAFSLFHQAQIEDTSLLMLGGPPMIWNDSWGDRIGLGVHDHGKHKTVDEMMGQRIEDYDAFCDYQRQVFDKTETWLADLDPATLTEVIVTRPFPPQIASTYSARVAGEAGIMRLDGIECWIYQHGLRHMGEIEHARALVGLGGMTS
;
A
#
# COMPACT_ATOMS: atom_id res chain seq x y z
N MET A 1 27.16 -9.33 -2.28
CA MET A 1 27.51 -8.37 -1.19
C MET A 1 26.67 -7.08 -1.25
N ALA A 2 26.78 -6.20 -2.25
CA ALA A 2 25.98 -4.94 -2.24
C ALA A 2 24.48 -5.17 -2.32
N HIS A 3 24.00 -6.04 -3.20
CA HIS A 3 22.58 -6.37 -3.36
C HIS A 3 22.01 -7.07 -2.12
N GLU A 4 22.75 -7.94 -1.48
CA GLU A 4 22.35 -8.60 -0.23
C GLU A 4 22.15 -7.59 0.90
N LEU A 5 23.09 -6.64 1.06
CA LEU A 5 23.01 -5.58 2.06
C LEU A 5 21.78 -4.67 1.81
N TYR A 6 21.50 -4.42 0.53
CA TYR A 6 20.33 -3.61 0.13
C TYR A 6 19.03 -4.32 0.45
N LEU A 7 18.95 -5.61 0.10
CA LEU A 7 17.77 -6.43 0.37
C LEU A 7 17.54 -6.59 1.88
N ASP A 8 18.56 -6.90 2.67
CA ASP A 8 18.46 -6.96 4.13
C ASP A 8 17.96 -5.65 4.73
N SER A 9 18.49 -4.51 4.28
CA SER A 9 18.00 -3.20 4.73
C SER A 9 16.54 -2.95 4.34
N LEU A 10 16.14 -3.36 3.14
CA LEU A 10 14.78 -3.21 2.65
C LEU A 10 13.79 -4.08 3.42
N GLN A 11 14.13 -5.33 3.70
CA GLN A 11 13.34 -6.24 4.54
C GLN A 11 13.06 -5.61 5.92
N ARG A 12 14.11 -5.17 6.61
CA ARG A 12 13.96 -4.52 7.94
C ARG A 12 13.09 -3.26 7.90
N ARG A 13 13.24 -2.44 6.86
CA ARG A 13 12.43 -1.23 6.69
C ARG A 13 10.98 -1.56 6.35
N MET A 14 10.74 -2.61 5.59
CA MET A 14 9.38 -3.06 5.26
C MET A 14 8.68 -3.54 6.53
N THR A 15 9.28 -4.44 7.28
CA THR A 15 8.74 -4.91 8.58
C THR A 15 8.49 -3.74 9.55
N ALA A 16 9.41 -2.77 9.61
CA ALA A 16 9.23 -1.58 10.45
C ALA A 16 8.02 -0.74 9.98
N MET A 17 7.86 -0.53 8.69
CA MET A 17 6.69 0.17 8.13
C MET A 17 5.38 -0.57 8.45
N HIS A 18 5.32 -1.88 8.24
CA HIS A 18 4.14 -2.68 8.57
C HIS A 18 3.80 -2.63 10.08
N SER A 19 4.82 -2.63 10.94
CA SER A 19 4.61 -2.48 12.39
C SER A 19 3.98 -1.14 12.76
N LEU A 20 4.34 -0.05 12.07
CA LEU A 20 3.70 1.25 12.23
C LEU A 20 2.23 1.23 11.76
N TRP A 21 1.94 0.52 10.66
CA TRP A 21 0.57 0.33 10.21
C TRP A 21 -0.26 -0.41 11.24
N TYR A 22 0.23 -1.52 11.80
CA TYR A 22 -0.46 -2.26 12.86
C TYR A 22 -0.71 -1.37 14.08
N GLN A 23 0.27 -0.55 14.48
CA GLN A 23 0.10 0.40 15.56
C GLN A 23 -0.96 1.47 15.22
N ALA A 24 -0.93 2.02 14.00
CA ALA A 24 -1.84 3.07 13.57
C ALA A 24 -3.31 2.65 13.57
N ILE A 25 -3.59 1.38 13.26
CA ILE A 25 -4.95 0.86 13.13
C ILE A 25 -5.47 0.18 14.41
N SER A 26 -4.61 -0.08 15.41
CA SER A 26 -4.94 -0.92 16.56
C SER A 26 -6.03 -0.36 17.49
N ASP A 27 -6.24 0.95 17.49
CA ASP A 27 -7.22 1.69 18.30
C ASP A 27 -8.33 2.36 17.45
N MET A 28 -8.39 1.98 16.16
CA MET A 28 -9.47 2.37 15.25
C MET A 28 -10.62 1.36 15.28
N ASP A 29 -11.74 1.77 14.74
CA ASP A 29 -12.95 0.98 14.54
C ASP A 29 -13.68 1.46 13.27
N ALA A 30 -14.77 0.78 12.91
CA ALA A 30 -15.54 1.13 11.71
C ALA A 30 -16.09 2.57 11.74
N GLU A 31 -16.46 3.09 12.92
CA GLU A 31 -16.95 4.46 13.06
C GLU A 31 -15.85 5.47 12.71
N LYS A 32 -14.67 5.31 13.30
CA LYS A 32 -13.53 6.22 13.07
C LYS A 32 -13.01 6.18 11.64
N VAL A 33 -12.84 4.98 11.06
CA VAL A 33 -12.29 4.87 9.71
C VAL A 33 -13.25 5.40 8.63
N ASN A 34 -14.55 5.34 8.90
CA ASN A 34 -15.58 5.85 7.98
C ASN A 34 -15.94 7.32 8.21
N HIS A 35 -15.30 7.99 9.17
CA HIS A 35 -15.51 9.41 9.41
C HIS A 35 -15.14 10.24 8.18
N VAL A 36 -16.02 11.14 7.78
CA VAL A 36 -15.80 12.13 6.72
C VAL A 36 -15.74 13.51 7.39
N GLU A 37 -14.57 14.11 7.39
CA GLU A 37 -14.34 15.41 8.02
C GLU A 37 -15.16 16.53 7.34
N ARG A 38 -15.17 16.54 6.01
CA ARG A 38 -15.92 17.48 5.17
C ARG A 38 -15.94 17.02 3.73
N ASP A 39 -16.80 17.63 2.93
CA ASP A 39 -16.88 17.38 1.49
C ASP A 39 -15.49 17.57 0.82
N GLY A 40 -15.16 16.64 -0.06
CA GLY A 40 -13.89 16.63 -0.80
C GLY A 40 -12.68 16.09 -0.03
N VAL A 41 -12.86 15.64 1.22
CA VAL A 41 -11.82 14.97 2.03
C VAL A 41 -12.14 13.48 2.13
N LEU A 42 -11.20 12.66 1.71
CA LEU A 42 -11.37 11.20 1.70
C LEU A 42 -11.42 10.64 3.13
N PRO A 43 -12.29 9.65 3.42
CA PRO A 43 -12.30 8.99 4.71
C PRO A 43 -11.02 8.17 4.91
N ILE A 44 -10.68 7.90 6.17
CA ILE A 44 -9.53 7.02 6.53
C ILE A 44 -9.65 5.67 5.84
N ALA A 45 -10.86 5.12 5.74
CA ALA A 45 -11.18 3.87 5.06
C ALA A 45 -10.61 3.82 3.63
N PHE A 46 -10.63 4.96 2.93
CA PHE A 46 -10.04 5.01 1.58
C PHE A 46 -8.53 4.78 1.62
N SER A 47 -7.78 5.55 2.42
CA SER A 47 -6.31 5.44 2.48
C SER A 47 -5.86 4.07 2.99
N LEU A 48 -6.60 3.47 3.94
CA LEU A 48 -6.32 2.14 4.46
C LEU A 48 -6.46 1.07 3.37
N PHE A 49 -7.63 1.03 2.71
CA PHE A 49 -7.89 0.03 1.68
C PHE A 49 -7.02 0.24 0.44
N HIS A 50 -6.87 1.49 -0.01
CA HIS A 50 -6.03 1.85 -1.14
C HIS A 50 -4.59 1.37 -0.96
N GLN A 51 -3.99 1.63 0.22
CA GLN A 51 -2.62 1.21 0.50
C GLN A 51 -2.49 -0.32 0.45
N ALA A 52 -3.35 -1.05 1.16
CA ALA A 52 -3.28 -2.51 1.19
C ALA A 52 -3.47 -3.14 -0.20
N GLN A 53 -4.43 -2.64 -0.99
CA GLN A 53 -4.70 -3.17 -2.32
C GLN A 53 -3.60 -2.79 -3.33
N ILE A 54 -3.02 -1.59 -3.25
CA ILE A 54 -1.88 -1.21 -4.09
C ILE A 54 -0.66 -2.06 -3.77
N GLU A 55 -0.39 -2.37 -2.50
CA GLU A 55 0.69 -3.26 -2.12
C GLU A 55 0.48 -4.67 -2.70
N ASP A 56 -0.73 -5.23 -2.53
CA ASP A 56 -1.10 -6.54 -3.06
C ASP A 56 -0.96 -6.64 -4.59
N THR A 57 -1.42 -5.62 -5.31
CA THR A 57 -1.30 -5.50 -6.76
C THR A 57 0.16 -5.32 -7.20
N SER A 58 0.91 -4.47 -6.50
CA SER A 58 2.31 -4.18 -6.82
C SER A 58 3.18 -5.42 -6.68
N LEU A 59 2.91 -6.25 -5.67
CA LEU A 59 3.64 -7.48 -5.44
C LEU A 59 3.53 -8.43 -6.65
N LEU A 60 2.33 -8.59 -7.20
CA LEU A 60 2.14 -9.36 -8.44
C LEU A 60 2.92 -8.76 -9.62
N MET A 61 2.89 -7.43 -9.78
CA MET A 61 3.62 -6.74 -10.85
C MET A 61 5.15 -6.88 -10.72
N LEU A 62 5.66 -7.08 -9.52
CA LEU A 62 7.08 -7.31 -9.20
C LEU A 62 7.53 -8.75 -9.41
N GLY A 63 6.65 -9.63 -9.88
CA GLY A 63 6.91 -11.06 -10.05
C GLY A 63 6.72 -11.87 -8.77
N GLY A 64 6.03 -11.31 -7.79
CA GLY A 64 5.64 -11.99 -6.55
C GLY A 64 4.43 -12.93 -6.72
N PRO A 65 3.92 -13.48 -5.62
CA PRO A 65 2.78 -14.40 -5.63
C PRO A 65 1.48 -13.72 -6.09
N PRO A 66 0.46 -14.50 -6.45
CA PRO A 66 -0.85 -13.98 -6.83
C PRO A 66 -1.46 -13.07 -5.76
N MET A 67 -2.34 -12.17 -6.19
CA MET A 67 -3.08 -11.29 -5.29
C MET A 67 -3.92 -12.11 -4.30
N ILE A 68 -4.01 -11.61 -3.07
CA ILE A 68 -4.97 -12.07 -2.05
C ILE A 68 -6.36 -11.53 -2.39
N TRP A 69 -6.39 -10.30 -2.92
CA TRP A 69 -7.63 -9.63 -3.25
C TRP A 69 -8.48 -10.42 -4.26
N ASN A 70 -9.76 -10.51 -3.96
CA ASN A 70 -10.82 -10.98 -4.85
C ASN A 70 -12.17 -10.41 -4.37
N ASP A 71 -13.23 -10.57 -5.17
CA ASP A 71 -14.55 -10.01 -4.86
C ASP A 71 -15.11 -10.48 -3.51
N SER A 72 -14.81 -11.72 -3.09
CA SER A 72 -15.27 -12.23 -1.80
C SER A 72 -14.68 -11.48 -0.60
N TRP A 73 -13.50 -10.89 -0.74
CA TRP A 73 -12.94 -9.99 0.26
C TRP A 73 -13.70 -8.67 0.32
N GLY A 74 -14.07 -8.10 -0.84
CA GLY A 74 -14.88 -6.90 -0.91
C GLY A 74 -16.22 -7.06 -0.20
N ASP A 75 -16.90 -8.17 -0.46
CA ASP A 75 -18.16 -8.51 0.19
C ASP A 75 -18.00 -8.76 1.70
N ARG A 76 -16.93 -9.48 2.10
CA ARG A 76 -16.64 -9.79 3.51
C ARG A 76 -16.32 -8.52 4.32
N ILE A 77 -15.56 -7.59 3.76
CA ILE A 77 -15.21 -6.32 4.41
C ILE A 77 -16.40 -5.34 4.37
N GLY A 78 -17.33 -5.49 3.44
CA GLY A 78 -18.41 -4.54 3.19
C GLY A 78 -17.88 -3.22 2.66
N LEU A 79 -17.08 -3.29 1.57
CA LEU A 79 -16.48 -2.11 0.96
C LEU A 79 -17.49 -1.30 0.14
N GLY A 80 -17.46 0.02 0.29
CA GLY A 80 -18.21 0.93 -0.57
C GLY A 80 -17.62 1.05 -1.98
N VAL A 81 -16.29 0.86 -2.11
CA VAL A 81 -15.56 0.89 -3.39
C VAL A 81 -14.62 -0.31 -3.44
N HIS A 82 -14.82 -1.20 -4.42
CA HIS A 82 -14.11 -2.49 -4.53
C HIS A 82 -12.77 -2.42 -5.30
N ASP A 83 -12.29 -1.25 -5.65
CA ASP A 83 -10.97 -1.07 -6.28
C ASP A 83 -10.12 -0.02 -5.55
N HIS A 84 -8.82 0.02 -5.87
CA HIS A 84 -7.88 0.96 -5.24
C HIS A 84 -8.13 2.45 -5.54
N GLY A 85 -9.12 2.81 -6.34
CA GLY A 85 -9.53 4.19 -6.59
C GLY A 85 -8.65 5.02 -7.54
N LYS A 86 -7.53 4.51 -8.05
CA LYS A 86 -6.57 5.28 -8.86
C LYS A 86 -7.18 5.96 -10.10
N HIS A 87 -8.28 5.42 -10.62
CA HIS A 87 -8.95 5.93 -11.82
C HIS A 87 -10.34 6.54 -11.52
N LYS A 88 -10.64 6.73 -10.24
CA LYS A 88 -11.92 7.30 -9.79
C LYS A 88 -11.78 8.79 -9.48
N THR A 89 -12.91 9.48 -9.55
CA THR A 89 -13.01 10.85 -9.07
C THR A 89 -12.99 10.91 -7.55
N VAL A 90 -12.71 12.08 -6.97
CA VAL A 90 -12.76 12.27 -5.50
C VAL A 90 -14.14 11.92 -4.95
N ASP A 91 -15.21 12.32 -5.64
CA ASP A 91 -16.58 12.03 -5.21
C ASP A 91 -16.88 10.53 -5.14
N GLU A 92 -16.41 9.74 -6.11
CA GLU A 92 -16.50 8.28 -6.08
C GLU A 92 -15.70 7.67 -4.94
N MET A 93 -14.49 8.19 -4.70
CA MET A 93 -13.61 7.72 -3.61
C MET A 93 -14.13 8.09 -2.22
N MET A 94 -14.85 9.21 -2.09
CA MET A 94 -15.55 9.58 -0.84
C MET A 94 -16.62 8.56 -0.44
N GLY A 95 -17.09 7.74 -1.38
CA GLY A 95 -17.99 6.61 -1.12
C GLY A 95 -17.35 5.42 -0.43
N GLN A 96 -16.01 5.41 -0.23
CA GLN A 96 -15.35 4.27 0.43
C GLN A 96 -15.82 4.11 1.87
N ARG A 97 -16.15 2.86 2.21
CA ARG A 97 -16.53 2.44 3.56
C ARG A 97 -15.91 1.09 3.86
N ILE A 98 -15.69 0.84 5.15
CA ILE A 98 -15.28 -0.45 5.71
C ILE A 98 -16.35 -0.77 6.76
N GLU A 99 -17.24 -1.74 6.49
CA GLU A 99 -18.30 -2.13 7.42
C GLU A 99 -17.77 -3.12 8.46
N ASP A 100 -17.04 -4.15 8.02
CA ASP A 100 -16.36 -5.12 8.89
C ASP A 100 -14.87 -4.75 9.01
N TYR A 101 -14.55 -4.03 10.08
CA TYR A 101 -13.19 -3.56 10.33
C TYR A 101 -12.22 -4.69 10.65
N ASP A 102 -12.67 -5.72 11.37
CA ASP A 102 -11.84 -6.89 11.68
C ASP A 102 -11.49 -7.68 10.42
N ALA A 103 -12.45 -7.84 9.51
CA ALA A 103 -12.19 -8.44 8.21
C ALA A 103 -11.19 -7.64 7.37
N PHE A 104 -11.25 -6.31 7.41
CA PHE A 104 -10.24 -5.46 6.77
C PHE A 104 -8.85 -5.67 7.39
N CYS A 105 -8.74 -5.68 8.71
CA CYS A 105 -7.47 -5.92 9.41
C CYS A 105 -6.88 -7.30 9.05
N ASP A 106 -7.72 -8.32 8.90
CA ASP A 106 -7.31 -9.65 8.44
C ASP A 106 -6.77 -9.62 7.02
N TYR A 107 -7.42 -8.91 6.11
CA TYR A 107 -6.95 -8.74 4.73
C TYR A 107 -5.60 -8.04 4.69
N GLN A 108 -5.47 -6.90 5.37
CA GLN A 108 -4.23 -6.14 5.41
C GLN A 108 -3.07 -6.97 5.99
N ARG A 109 -3.31 -7.72 7.07
CA ARG A 109 -2.31 -8.61 7.67
C ARG A 109 -1.82 -9.65 6.66
N GLN A 110 -2.73 -10.29 5.93
CA GLN A 110 -2.35 -11.29 4.93
C GLN A 110 -1.52 -10.66 3.79
N VAL A 111 -1.82 -9.44 3.37
CA VAL A 111 -1.02 -8.71 2.38
C VAL A 111 0.39 -8.45 2.90
N PHE A 112 0.52 -7.94 4.12
CA PHE A 112 1.82 -7.62 4.72
C PHE A 112 2.66 -8.88 4.95
N ASP A 113 2.09 -9.93 5.52
CA ASP A 113 2.78 -11.21 5.74
C ASP A 113 3.27 -11.81 4.41
N LYS A 114 2.46 -11.70 3.35
CA LYS A 114 2.83 -12.14 2.02
C LYS A 114 3.99 -11.34 1.44
N THR A 115 3.97 -10.02 1.60
CA THR A 115 5.05 -9.13 1.14
C THR A 115 6.36 -9.45 1.86
N GLU A 116 6.33 -9.59 3.18
CA GLU A 116 7.51 -9.88 3.98
C GLU A 116 8.08 -11.27 3.64
N THR A 117 7.22 -12.27 3.49
CA THR A 117 7.63 -13.63 3.09
C THR A 117 8.30 -13.62 1.70
N TRP A 118 7.67 -12.95 0.73
CA TRP A 118 8.25 -12.85 -0.61
C TRP A 118 9.60 -12.13 -0.62
N LEU A 119 9.74 -11.04 0.15
CA LEU A 119 11.01 -10.32 0.28
C LEU A 119 12.08 -11.16 0.96
N ALA A 120 11.71 -12.01 1.92
CA ALA A 120 12.64 -12.91 2.60
C ALA A 120 13.23 -13.97 1.65
N ASP A 121 12.43 -14.44 0.69
CA ASP A 121 12.80 -15.47 -0.27
C ASP A 121 13.37 -14.90 -1.58
N LEU A 122 13.42 -13.57 -1.74
CA LEU A 122 13.83 -12.93 -2.98
C LEU A 122 15.33 -13.11 -3.23
N ASP A 123 15.69 -13.58 -4.42
CA ASP A 123 17.10 -13.61 -4.85
C ASP A 123 17.63 -12.16 -5.04
N PRO A 124 18.64 -11.74 -4.27
CA PRO A 124 19.22 -10.39 -4.39
C PRO A 124 19.71 -10.05 -5.79
N ALA A 125 20.09 -11.03 -6.61
CA ALA A 125 20.53 -10.82 -7.98
C ALA A 125 19.42 -10.26 -8.88
N THR A 126 18.15 -10.55 -8.56
CA THR A 126 17.00 -10.12 -9.34
C THR A 126 16.61 -8.66 -9.12
N LEU A 127 17.16 -7.98 -8.11
CA LEU A 127 16.83 -6.58 -7.79
C LEU A 127 17.11 -5.62 -8.96
N THR A 128 18.08 -5.92 -9.81
CA THR A 128 18.44 -5.09 -10.97
C THR A 128 17.76 -5.50 -12.27
N GLU A 129 16.87 -6.49 -12.24
CA GLU A 129 16.06 -6.85 -13.39
C GLU A 129 15.10 -5.72 -13.74
N VAL A 130 15.07 -5.34 -15.03
CA VAL A 130 14.13 -4.34 -15.54
C VAL A 130 12.75 -4.98 -15.70
N ILE A 131 11.79 -4.55 -14.90
CA ILE A 131 10.42 -5.07 -14.89
C ILE A 131 9.46 -4.26 -15.77
N VAL A 132 9.78 -2.99 -16.03
CA VAL A 132 9.03 -2.15 -16.96
C VAL A 132 10.02 -1.41 -17.85
N THR A 133 10.03 -1.72 -19.15
CA THR A 133 10.94 -1.12 -20.14
C THR A 133 10.41 0.23 -20.63
N ARG A 134 11.33 1.09 -21.10
CA ARG A 134 10.96 2.31 -21.83
C ARG A 134 10.61 1.99 -23.31
N PRO A 135 9.70 2.76 -23.96
CA PRO A 135 8.92 3.87 -23.40
C PRO A 135 7.84 3.39 -22.43
N PHE A 136 7.60 4.15 -21.37
CA PHE A 136 6.60 3.77 -20.36
C PHE A 136 5.17 3.93 -20.90
N PRO A 137 4.26 3.01 -20.55
CA PRO A 137 2.84 3.18 -20.82
C PRO A 137 2.30 4.42 -20.08
N PRO A 138 1.26 5.08 -20.60
CA PRO A 138 0.73 6.34 -20.04
C PRO A 138 0.43 6.29 -18.53
N GLN A 139 -0.04 5.13 -18.04
CA GLN A 139 -0.38 4.91 -16.63
C GLN A 139 0.84 4.96 -15.69
N ILE A 140 2.05 4.75 -16.22
CA ILE A 140 3.31 4.73 -15.48
C ILE A 140 4.12 6.00 -15.76
N ALA A 141 4.04 6.57 -16.95
CA ALA A 141 4.90 7.65 -17.40
C ALA A 141 4.92 8.90 -16.49
N SER A 142 3.81 9.17 -15.80
CA SER A 142 3.68 10.30 -14.86
C SER A 142 4.00 9.94 -13.40
N THR A 143 4.28 8.68 -13.10
CA THR A 143 4.51 8.21 -11.72
C THR A 143 5.89 8.60 -11.17
N TYR A 144 6.03 8.52 -9.85
CA TYR A 144 7.32 8.73 -9.20
C TYR A 144 8.36 7.68 -9.64
N SER A 145 7.96 6.42 -9.80
CA SER A 145 8.85 5.35 -10.27
C SER A 145 9.43 5.62 -11.67
N ALA A 146 8.64 6.24 -12.56
CA ALA A 146 9.14 6.63 -13.88
C ALA A 146 10.23 7.72 -13.83
N ARG A 147 10.22 8.56 -12.77
CA ARG A 147 11.23 9.60 -12.53
C ARG A 147 12.51 9.05 -11.92
N VAL A 148 12.40 7.99 -11.12
CA VAL A 148 13.54 7.28 -10.50
C VAL A 148 14.24 6.38 -11.50
N ALA A 149 13.49 5.79 -12.43
CA ALA A 149 13.95 4.79 -13.38
C ALA A 149 15.15 5.22 -14.23
N GLY A 150 16.10 4.31 -14.38
CA GLY A 150 17.24 4.47 -15.28
C GLY A 150 16.87 4.47 -16.78
N GLU A 151 17.89 4.49 -17.64
CA GLU A 151 17.70 4.52 -19.11
C GLU A 151 16.94 3.29 -19.63
N ALA A 152 17.21 2.11 -19.10
CA ALA A 152 16.56 0.87 -19.52
C ALA A 152 15.09 0.76 -19.07
N GLY A 153 14.74 1.38 -17.95
CA GLY A 153 13.40 1.28 -17.38
C GLY A 153 13.39 1.21 -15.86
N ILE A 154 12.28 0.74 -15.29
CA ILE A 154 12.08 0.54 -13.86
C ILE A 154 12.66 -0.82 -13.49
N MET A 155 13.62 -0.85 -12.58
CA MET A 155 14.13 -2.10 -11.99
C MET A 155 13.20 -2.63 -10.92
N ARG A 156 13.32 -3.92 -10.59
CA ARG A 156 12.56 -4.52 -9.49
C ARG A 156 12.77 -3.77 -8.18
N LEU A 157 14.01 -3.39 -7.87
CA LEU A 157 14.32 -2.57 -6.71
C LEU A 157 13.53 -1.25 -6.69
N ASP A 158 13.53 -0.52 -7.80
CA ASP A 158 12.77 0.74 -7.92
C ASP A 158 11.27 0.51 -7.69
N GLY A 159 10.74 -0.59 -8.20
CA GLY A 159 9.35 -0.97 -8.00
C GLY A 159 9.03 -1.27 -6.53
N ILE A 160 9.83 -2.06 -5.85
CA ILE A 160 9.66 -2.36 -4.42
C ILE A 160 9.71 -1.06 -3.59
N GLU A 161 10.72 -0.22 -3.84
CA GLU A 161 10.88 1.06 -3.13
C GLU A 161 9.72 2.02 -3.40
N CYS A 162 9.31 2.21 -4.67
CA CYS A 162 8.35 3.24 -5.03
C CYS A 162 6.89 2.83 -4.87
N TRP A 163 6.56 1.56 -5.20
CA TRP A 163 5.17 1.10 -5.25
C TRP A 163 4.69 0.51 -3.93
N ILE A 164 5.61 0.00 -3.10
CA ILE A 164 5.27 -0.56 -1.79
C ILE A 164 5.79 0.35 -0.68
N TYR A 165 7.11 0.43 -0.48
CA TYR A 165 7.68 1.07 0.70
C TYR A 165 7.36 2.56 0.81
N GLN A 166 7.72 3.36 -0.21
CA GLN A 166 7.46 4.81 -0.19
C GLN A 166 5.96 5.13 -0.26
N HIS A 167 5.20 4.31 -1.00
CA HIS A 167 3.75 4.45 -1.07
C HIS A 167 3.11 4.22 0.30
N GLY A 168 3.52 3.15 1.00
CA GLY A 168 3.07 2.88 2.36
C GLY A 168 3.39 4.01 3.35
N LEU A 169 4.63 4.55 3.30
CA LEU A 169 5.02 5.69 4.17
C LEU A 169 4.23 6.98 3.86
N ARG A 170 3.89 7.24 2.61
CA ARG A 170 3.07 8.42 2.24
C ARG A 170 1.69 8.33 2.84
N HIS A 171 1.03 7.18 2.70
CA HIS A 171 -0.29 6.96 3.29
C HIS A 171 -0.24 6.86 4.82
N MET A 172 0.87 6.38 5.39
CA MET A 172 1.07 6.44 6.84
C MET A 172 0.99 7.89 7.35
N GLY A 173 1.65 8.84 6.70
CA GLY A 173 1.56 10.25 7.08
C GLY A 173 0.13 10.83 6.98
N GLU A 174 -0.66 10.39 5.99
CA GLU A 174 -2.09 10.74 5.89
C GLU A 174 -2.89 10.17 7.07
N ILE A 175 -2.64 8.91 7.44
CA ILE A 175 -3.31 8.24 8.56
C ILE A 175 -2.93 8.91 9.89
N GLU A 176 -1.66 9.22 10.13
CA GLU A 176 -1.22 9.93 11.33
C GLU A 176 -1.95 11.27 11.51
N HIS A 177 -2.07 12.02 10.42
CA HIS A 177 -2.82 13.28 10.44
C HIS A 177 -4.31 13.03 10.72
N ALA A 178 -4.91 12.06 10.01
CA ALA A 178 -6.34 11.77 10.12
C ALA A 178 -6.76 11.21 11.49
N ARG A 179 -5.86 10.51 12.21
CA ARG A 179 -6.09 10.04 13.58
C ARG A 179 -6.50 11.18 14.51
N ALA A 180 -5.86 12.34 14.41
CA ALA A 180 -6.20 13.51 15.21
C ALA A 180 -7.63 14.03 14.93
N LEU A 181 -8.12 13.87 13.69
CA LEU A 181 -9.48 14.30 13.31
C LEU A 181 -10.57 13.43 13.94
N VAL A 182 -10.26 12.19 14.29
CA VAL A 182 -11.19 11.25 14.95
C VAL A 182 -10.89 11.08 16.45
N GLY A 183 -10.14 12.00 17.04
CA GLY A 183 -9.89 12.05 18.48
C GLY A 183 -8.84 11.07 18.99
N LEU A 184 -8.06 10.45 18.11
CA LEU A 184 -6.94 9.58 18.47
C LEU A 184 -5.64 10.38 18.59
N GLY A 185 -4.73 9.93 19.46
CA GLY A 185 -3.39 10.52 19.57
C GLY A 185 -2.59 10.33 18.29
N GLY A 186 -1.68 11.27 17.98
CA GLY A 186 -0.67 11.09 16.94
C GLY A 186 0.28 9.95 17.30
N MET A 187 0.93 9.41 16.31
CA MET A 187 2.03 8.46 16.51
C MET A 187 3.34 9.24 16.54
N THR A 188 4.26 8.81 17.38
CA THR A 188 5.63 9.33 17.37
C THR A 188 6.49 8.41 16.50
N SER A 189 7.02 8.92 15.41
CA SER A 189 8.06 8.26 14.63
C SER A 189 9.42 8.38 15.29
#